data_cd3efa6ea7d88fbb8220e43116d55183
#
_entry.id   cd3efa6ea7d88fbb8220e43116d55183
#
_cell.length_a   1.000
_cell.length_b   1.000
_cell.length_c   1.000
_cell.angle_alpha   90.00
_cell.angle_beta   90.00
_cell.angle_gamma   90.00
#
_symmetry.space_group_name_H-M   'P 1'
#
loop_
_entity.id
_entity.type
_entity.pdbx_description
1 polymer ?
#
loop_
_entity_poly.entity_id
_entity_poly.type
_entity_poly.pdbx_seq_one_letter_code
_entity_poly.pdbx_strand_id
1 'polypeptide(L)'
;MKTRTVKTAPGERTARCLTWMYAGSVIVNLALLIGTPLRGGFSFIEFAAYVLNLPVERSLIATVASIVVFWALMRRKRAGLWAALFFQVAGAALALVSTISLPLPWTLEEEPPSGLWVAIGANAISVIIGVVLTVLLVRARRAFPARTLRSSYGLALAVLGGGFLLALVASWLVLPVSSWTHFGTLMLRALGVNTGWAIHSLPHVQRWQVQTITTIYGVVAIAAIWVFLRSGKPVHSWTEEREMHLRRLLHEYGGQDSLSYFATRREKSVIFSPDGRAAVAYRVIRSVSLAAGDPIGDPASWDDAIREWKREARTYGWIPAVISASKAGAPAYVHTGMSVIPLGDEAIIHPER
;
A
#
# COMPACT_ATOMS: atom_id res chain seq x y z
N MET A 1 -14.29 -5.25 33.93
CA MET A 1 -14.43 -4.71 32.58
C MET A 1 -14.04 -5.80 31.60
N LYS A 2 -15.01 -6.53 31.04
CA LYS A 2 -14.73 -7.65 30.12
C LYS A 2 -14.39 -7.08 28.75
N THR A 3 -13.17 -7.23 28.32
CA THR A 3 -12.72 -6.94 26.95
C THR A 3 -13.52 -7.80 25.97
N ARG A 4 -14.54 -7.22 25.35
CA ARG A 4 -15.24 -7.84 24.23
C ARG A 4 -14.25 -7.98 23.07
N THR A 5 -13.83 -9.22 22.81
CA THR A 5 -13.02 -9.55 21.65
C THR A 5 -13.78 -9.11 20.39
N VAL A 6 -13.30 -8.05 19.75
CA VAL A 6 -13.81 -7.58 18.44
C VAL A 6 -13.62 -8.74 17.47
N LYS A 7 -14.73 -9.32 16.98
CA LYS A 7 -14.69 -10.33 15.91
C LYS A 7 -13.95 -9.73 14.72
N THR A 8 -12.71 -10.20 14.50
CA THR A 8 -11.90 -9.80 13.34
C THR A 8 -12.64 -10.17 12.07
N ALA A 9 -12.71 -9.26 11.11
CA ALA A 9 -13.35 -9.52 9.83
C ALA A 9 -12.74 -10.77 9.16
N PRO A 10 -13.55 -11.58 8.47
CA PRO A 10 -13.04 -12.77 7.79
C PRO A 10 -11.92 -12.37 6.81
N GLY A 11 -10.76 -13.04 6.90
CA GLY A 11 -9.57 -12.76 6.09
C GLY A 11 -8.60 -11.75 6.69
N GLU A 12 -8.88 -11.14 7.84
CA GLU A 12 -7.98 -10.14 8.43
C GLU A 12 -6.68 -10.75 8.97
N ARG A 13 -6.72 -11.97 9.51
CA ARG A 13 -5.51 -12.71 9.91
C ARG A 13 -4.63 -13.00 8.70
N THR A 14 -5.21 -13.48 7.62
CA THR A 14 -4.52 -13.74 6.34
C THR A 14 -3.90 -12.47 5.78
N ALA A 15 -4.67 -11.38 5.75
CA ALA A 15 -4.18 -10.09 5.28
C ALA A 15 -3.01 -9.55 6.12
N ARG A 16 -3.02 -9.76 7.44
CA ARG A 16 -1.91 -9.42 8.33
C ARG A 16 -0.66 -10.28 8.05
N CYS A 17 -0.82 -11.60 7.95
CA CYS A 17 0.28 -12.52 7.62
C CYS A 17 0.97 -12.12 6.31
N LEU A 18 0.19 -11.87 5.26
CA LEU A 18 0.69 -11.43 3.96
C LEU A 18 1.42 -10.08 4.05
N THR A 19 0.89 -9.13 4.82
CA THR A 19 1.56 -7.84 5.05
C THR A 19 2.93 -8.03 5.70
N TRP A 20 3.05 -8.90 6.71
CA TRP A 20 4.32 -9.19 7.36
C TRP A 20 5.30 -9.95 6.46
N MET A 21 4.80 -10.81 5.59
CA MET A 21 5.62 -11.50 4.59
C MET A 21 6.29 -10.48 3.63
N TYR A 22 5.55 -9.48 3.14
CA TYR A 22 6.12 -8.39 2.35
C TYR A 22 6.99 -7.44 3.18
N ALA A 23 6.75 -7.26 4.47
CA ALA A 23 7.68 -6.55 5.36
C ALA A 23 9.04 -7.25 5.42
N GLY A 24 9.04 -8.58 5.53
CA GLY A 24 10.26 -9.40 5.47
C GLY A 24 11.01 -9.19 4.14
N SER A 25 10.32 -9.17 2.99
CA SER A 25 10.97 -8.92 1.70
C SER A 25 11.62 -7.53 1.62
N VAL A 26 11.02 -6.51 2.23
CA VAL A 26 11.62 -5.15 2.31
C VAL A 26 12.92 -5.18 3.09
N ILE A 27 12.93 -5.82 4.25
CA ILE A 27 14.12 -5.92 5.11
C ILE A 27 15.25 -6.65 4.38
N VAL A 28 14.92 -7.78 3.72
CA VAL A 28 15.91 -8.55 2.95
C VAL A 28 16.47 -7.74 1.78
N ASN A 29 15.62 -7.06 1.01
CA ASN A 29 16.07 -6.22 -0.11
C ASN A 29 16.97 -5.07 0.36
N LEU A 30 16.63 -4.41 1.46
CA LEU A 30 17.47 -3.35 2.03
C LEU A 30 18.84 -3.91 2.49
N ALA A 31 18.86 -5.08 3.13
CA ALA A 31 20.10 -5.73 3.54
C ALA A 31 20.97 -6.11 2.33
N LEU A 32 20.35 -6.62 1.25
CA LEU A 32 21.03 -6.95 -0.01
C LEU A 32 21.63 -5.71 -0.71
N LEU A 33 20.93 -4.55 -0.64
CA LEU A 33 21.43 -3.29 -1.20
C LEU A 33 22.64 -2.73 -0.45
N ILE A 34 22.65 -2.84 0.88
CA ILE A 34 23.73 -2.35 1.73
C ILE A 34 25.01 -3.20 1.61
N GLY A 35 24.92 -4.38 0.95
CA GLY A 35 26.08 -5.19 0.66
C GLY A 35 26.69 -5.90 1.87
N THR A 36 25.85 -6.37 2.81
CA THR A 36 26.33 -7.15 3.96
C THR A 36 27.07 -8.42 3.52
N PRO A 37 28.25 -8.73 4.10
CA PRO A 37 29.11 -9.84 3.67
C PRO A 37 28.65 -11.22 4.18
N LEU A 38 27.36 -11.43 4.35
CA LEU A 38 26.80 -12.71 4.81
C LEU A 38 26.77 -13.74 3.67
N ARG A 39 27.93 -14.22 3.26
CA ARG A 39 28.14 -15.07 2.06
C ARG A 39 27.45 -16.46 2.13
N GLY A 40 27.06 -16.98 3.27
CA GLY A 40 26.46 -18.32 3.37
C GLY A 40 24.98 -18.36 3.74
N GLY A 41 24.46 -17.36 4.48
CA GLY A 41 23.08 -17.34 4.94
C GLY A 41 22.08 -16.74 3.95
N PHE A 42 22.56 -15.96 2.97
CA PHE A 42 21.70 -15.28 2.00
C PHE A 42 21.12 -16.22 0.94
N SER A 43 21.84 -17.29 0.55
CA SER A 43 21.32 -18.26 -0.43
C SER A 43 20.02 -18.93 0.01
N PHE A 44 19.88 -19.22 1.31
CA PHE A 44 18.63 -19.77 1.85
C PHE A 44 17.49 -18.76 1.83
N ILE A 45 17.77 -17.51 2.16
CA ILE A 45 16.76 -16.43 2.16
C ILE A 45 16.31 -16.10 0.74
N GLU A 46 17.23 -16.05 -0.22
CA GLU A 46 16.93 -15.85 -1.63
C GLU A 46 16.10 -17.03 -2.19
N PHE A 47 16.46 -18.26 -1.82
CA PHE A 47 15.69 -19.45 -2.16
C PHE A 47 14.28 -19.42 -1.57
N ALA A 48 14.14 -19.09 -0.28
CA ALA A 48 12.83 -18.95 0.37
C ALA A 48 11.98 -17.85 -0.29
N ALA A 49 12.58 -16.72 -0.65
CA ALA A 49 11.91 -15.63 -1.34
C ALA A 49 11.47 -16.03 -2.76
N TYR A 50 12.29 -16.76 -3.49
CA TYR A 50 11.95 -17.34 -4.79
C TYR A 50 10.73 -18.26 -4.69
N VAL A 51 10.77 -19.21 -3.76
CA VAL A 51 9.66 -20.16 -3.53
C VAL A 51 8.37 -19.45 -3.10
N LEU A 52 8.46 -18.37 -2.36
CA LEU A 52 7.34 -17.53 -1.93
C LEU A 52 6.88 -16.52 -3.00
N ASN A 53 7.52 -16.50 -4.17
CA ASN A 53 7.25 -15.51 -5.25
C ASN A 53 7.30 -14.05 -4.75
N LEU A 54 8.26 -13.76 -3.89
CA LEU A 54 8.48 -12.41 -3.38
C LEU A 54 9.49 -11.67 -4.27
N PRO A 55 9.30 -10.36 -4.51
CA PRO A 55 10.25 -9.56 -5.28
C PRO A 55 11.51 -9.27 -4.44
N VAL A 56 12.36 -10.27 -4.28
CA VAL A 56 13.64 -10.18 -3.57
C VAL A 56 14.78 -10.34 -4.55
N GLU A 57 15.52 -9.25 -4.74
CA GLU A 57 16.66 -9.19 -5.64
C GLU A 57 17.57 -8.03 -5.23
N ARG A 58 18.90 -8.11 -5.56
CA ARG A 58 19.85 -7.00 -5.43
C ARG A 58 19.56 -5.89 -6.43
N SER A 59 18.35 -5.37 -6.41
CA SER A 59 17.88 -4.36 -7.33
C SER A 59 17.13 -3.27 -6.57
N LEU A 60 17.39 -2.00 -6.91
CA LEU A 60 16.65 -0.88 -6.38
C LEU A 60 15.16 -1.00 -6.73
N ILE A 61 14.86 -1.52 -7.93
CA ILE A 61 13.49 -1.72 -8.41
C ILE A 61 12.75 -2.75 -7.54
N ALA A 62 13.37 -3.89 -7.25
CA ALA A 62 12.78 -4.91 -6.38
C ALA A 62 12.56 -4.38 -4.95
N THR A 63 13.51 -3.60 -4.42
CA THR A 63 13.38 -2.94 -3.12
C THR A 63 12.20 -1.99 -3.09
N VAL A 64 12.10 -1.11 -4.09
CA VAL A 64 11.00 -0.16 -4.21
C VAL A 64 9.67 -0.88 -4.38
N ALA A 65 9.60 -1.89 -5.26
CA ALA A 65 8.40 -2.69 -5.45
C ALA A 65 7.93 -3.34 -4.14
N SER A 66 8.85 -3.94 -3.37
CA SER A 66 8.54 -4.53 -2.06
C SER A 66 8.00 -3.51 -1.07
N ILE A 67 8.65 -2.32 -0.96
CA ILE A 67 8.20 -1.23 -0.08
C ILE A 67 6.78 -0.80 -0.45
N VAL A 68 6.49 -0.67 -1.73
CA VAL A 68 5.19 -0.25 -2.24
C VAL A 68 4.09 -1.23 -1.92
N VAL A 69 4.34 -2.50 -2.25
CA VAL A 69 3.36 -3.56 -1.99
C VAL A 69 3.12 -3.68 -0.49
N PHE A 70 4.18 -3.71 0.33
CA PHE A 70 4.08 -3.72 1.78
C PHE A 70 3.23 -2.55 2.29
N TRP A 71 3.56 -1.30 1.87
CA TRP A 71 2.85 -0.12 2.33
C TRP A 71 1.38 -0.09 1.88
N ALA A 72 1.10 -0.51 0.64
CA ALA A 72 -0.26 -0.61 0.13
C ALA A 72 -1.08 -1.69 0.85
N LEU A 73 -0.49 -2.84 1.18
CA LEU A 73 -1.11 -3.89 1.98
C LEU A 73 -1.36 -3.43 3.42
N MET A 74 -0.40 -2.75 4.05
CA MET A 74 -0.54 -2.18 5.38
C MET A 74 -1.70 -1.17 5.45
N ARG A 75 -1.88 -0.36 4.40
CA ARG A 75 -2.99 0.59 4.25
C ARG A 75 -4.29 -0.05 3.76
N ARG A 76 -4.36 -1.36 3.67
CA ARG A 76 -5.54 -2.11 3.20
C ARG A 76 -6.06 -1.63 1.84
N LYS A 77 -5.18 -1.16 0.95
CA LYS A 77 -5.55 -0.71 -0.40
C LYS A 77 -5.75 -1.89 -1.35
N ARG A 78 -6.79 -1.83 -2.17
CA ARG A 78 -7.01 -2.82 -3.25
C ARG A 78 -5.85 -2.91 -4.23
N ALA A 79 -5.17 -1.79 -4.48
CA ALA A 79 -3.98 -1.78 -5.32
C ALA A 79 -2.85 -2.68 -4.77
N GLY A 80 -2.64 -2.70 -3.45
CA GLY A 80 -1.68 -3.60 -2.81
C GLY A 80 -2.06 -5.07 -2.98
N LEU A 81 -3.34 -5.39 -2.87
CA LEU A 81 -3.85 -6.74 -3.14
C LEU A 81 -3.56 -7.16 -4.59
N TRP A 82 -3.89 -6.31 -5.57
CA TRP A 82 -3.64 -6.60 -6.99
C TRP A 82 -2.15 -6.72 -7.31
N ALA A 83 -1.31 -5.87 -6.72
CA ALA A 83 0.14 -5.97 -6.88
C ALA A 83 0.69 -7.27 -6.28
N ALA A 84 0.24 -7.67 -5.09
CA ALA A 84 0.62 -8.95 -4.50
C ALA A 84 0.16 -10.14 -5.33
N LEU A 85 -1.08 -10.10 -5.85
CA LEU A 85 -1.60 -11.12 -6.79
C LEU A 85 -0.74 -11.20 -8.04
N PHE A 86 -0.36 -10.07 -8.62
CA PHE A 86 0.51 -10.03 -9.79
C PHE A 86 1.84 -10.73 -9.52
N PHE A 87 2.51 -10.46 -8.39
CA PHE A 87 3.77 -11.12 -8.06
C PHE A 87 3.60 -12.64 -7.87
N GLN A 88 2.50 -13.09 -7.25
CA GLN A 88 2.25 -14.51 -7.08
C GLN A 88 2.01 -15.24 -8.41
N VAL A 89 1.18 -14.64 -9.28
CA VAL A 89 0.87 -15.23 -10.58
C VAL A 89 2.08 -15.18 -11.52
N ALA A 90 2.77 -14.04 -11.58
CA ALA A 90 3.94 -13.86 -12.42
C ALA A 90 5.10 -14.78 -11.97
N GLY A 91 5.35 -14.89 -10.66
CA GLY A 91 6.38 -15.78 -10.12
C GLY A 91 6.09 -17.24 -10.40
N ALA A 92 4.85 -17.70 -10.19
CA ALA A 92 4.44 -19.05 -10.52
C ALA A 92 4.55 -19.35 -12.03
N ALA A 93 4.17 -18.39 -12.87
CA ALA A 93 4.30 -18.51 -14.32
C ALA A 93 5.77 -18.60 -14.77
N LEU A 94 6.65 -17.76 -14.18
CA LEU A 94 8.08 -17.80 -14.45
C LEU A 94 8.70 -19.11 -13.99
N ALA A 95 8.32 -19.64 -12.83
CA ALA A 95 8.77 -20.96 -12.35
C ALA A 95 8.34 -22.08 -13.30
N LEU A 96 7.11 -22.02 -13.83
CA LEU A 96 6.61 -22.98 -14.80
C LEU A 96 7.40 -22.89 -16.11
N VAL A 97 7.59 -21.68 -16.66
CA VAL A 97 8.36 -21.45 -17.89
C VAL A 97 9.80 -21.92 -17.71
N SER A 98 10.44 -21.60 -16.56
CA SER A 98 11.82 -22.04 -16.29
C SER A 98 11.92 -23.58 -16.22
N THR A 99 10.90 -24.26 -15.71
CA THR A 99 10.87 -25.74 -15.69
C THR A 99 10.81 -26.33 -17.10
N ILE A 100 10.00 -25.74 -17.98
CA ILE A 100 9.89 -26.18 -19.38
C ILE A 100 11.20 -25.94 -20.15
N SER A 101 11.94 -24.89 -19.78
CA SER A 101 13.21 -24.50 -20.40
C SER A 101 14.44 -25.24 -19.84
N LEU A 102 14.26 -26.12 -18.85
CA LEU A 102 15.36 -26.92 -18.32
C LEU A 102 15.81 -27.96 -19.35
N PRO A 103 17.12 -28.17 -19.55
CA PRO A 103 17.63 -29.21 -20.41
C PRO A 103 17.33 -30.58 -19.78
N LEU A 104 16.27 -31.21 -20.26
CA LEU A 104 15.96 -32.60 -19.88
C LEU A 104 16.84 -33.55 -20.68
N PRO A 105 17.38 -34.61 -20.07
CA PRO A 105 18.13 -35.62 -20.79
C PRO A 105 17.20 -36.31 -21.80
N TRP A 106 17.60 -36.33 -23.06
CA TRP A 106 16.81 -36.94 -24.15
C TRP A 106 16.91 -38.47 -24.16
N THR A 107 17.94 -39.03 -23.51
CA THR A 107 18.18 -40.46 -23.39
C THR A 107 18.34 -40.85 -21.91
N LEU A 108 17.94 -42.08 -21.57
CA LEU A 108 18.09 -42.61 -20.21
C LEU A 108 19.55 -42.86 -19.82
N GLU A 109 20.48 -42.77 -20.76
CA GLU A 109 21.92 -42.99 -20.57
C GLU A 109 22.67 -41.68 -20.21
N GLU A 110 22.06 -40.51 -20.41
CA GLU A 110 22.67 -39.23 -20.04
C GLU A 110 22.45 -38.95 -18.57
N GLU A 111 23.53 -38.69 -17.84
CA GLU A 111 23.43 -38.20 -16.46
C GLU A 111 22.82 -36.78 -16.45
N PRO A 112 21.74 -36.57 -15.69
CA PRO A 112 21.13 -35.25 -15.59
C PRO A 112 22.11 -34.25 -15.01
N PRO A 113 22.10 -32.97 -15.47
CA PRO A 113 22.94 -31.90 -14.91
C PRO A 113 22.80 -31.86 -13.41
N SER A 114 23.92 -31.66 -12.69
CA SER A 114 23.92 -31.54 -11.25
C SER A 114 22.98 -30.42 -10.79
N GLY A 115 22.04 -30.73 -9.90
CA GLY A 115 21.05 -29.78 -9.41
C GLY A 115 19.73 -29.70 -10.20
N LEU A 116 19.56 -30.43 -11.31
CA LEU A 116 18.32 -30.43 -12.11
C LEU A 116 17.08 -30.78 -11.27
N TRP A 117 17.14 -31.82 -10.46
CA TRP A 117 16.02 -32.23 -9.61
C TRP A 117 15.71 -31.23 -8.52
N VAL A 118 16.74 -30.53 -7.99
CA VAL A 118 16.56 -29.45 -7.03
C VAL A 118 15.86 -28.27 -7.68
N ALA A 119 16.22 -27.91 -8.91
CA ALA A 119 15.58 -26.84 -9.66
C ALA A 119 14.11 -27.17 -9.99
N ILE A 120 13.84 -28.37 -10.46
CA ILE A 120 12.45 -28.83 -10.73
C ILE A 120 11.63 -28.82 -9.44
N GLY A 121 12.18 -29.33 -8.34
CA GLY A 121 11.52 -29.34 -7.04
C GLY A 121 11.23 -27.93 -6.54
N ALA A 122 12.18 -27.00 -6.62
CA ALA A 122 12.00 -25.61 -6.24
C ALA A 122 10.91 -24.92 -7.07
N ASN A 123 10.92 -25.12 -8.39
CA ASN A 123 9.90 -24.56 -9.27
C ASN A 123 8.51 -25.14 -8.98
N ALA A 124 8.39 -26.45 -8.75
CA ALA A 124 7.12 -27.06 -8.40
C ALA A 124 6.57 -26.51 -7.07
N ILE A 125 7.41 -26.37 -6.06
CA ILE A 125 7.03 -25.77 -4.77
C ILE A 125 6.61 -24.31 -4.97
N SER A 126 7.34 -23.53 -5.76
CA SER A 126 7.01 -22.13 -6.08
C SER A 126 5.64 -22.00 -6.74
N VAL A 127 5.32 -22.87 -7.70
CA VAL A 127 3.99 -22.89 -8.35
C VAL A 127 2.89 -23.22 -7.34
N ILE A 128 3.08 -24.28 -6.53
CA ILE A 128 2.10 -24.69 -5.52
C ILE A 128 1.84 -23.54 -4.52
N ILE A 129 2.89 -22.96 -3.99
CA ILE A 129 2.79 -21.86 -3.02
C ILE A 129 2.15 -20.62 -3.68
N GLY A 130 2.53 -20.30 -4.93
CA GLY A 130 1.93 -19.23 -5.70
C GLY A 130 0.43 -19.37 -5.87
N VAL A 131 -0.05 -20.57 -6.17
CA VAL A 131 -1.49 -20.88 -6.26
C VAL A 131 -2.15 -20.74 -4.89
N VAL A 132 -1.57 -21.31 -3.83
CA VAL A 132 -2.13 -21.23 -2.47
C VAL A 132 -2.22 -19.77 -2.02
N LEU A 133 -1.16 -18.99 -2.18
CA LEU A 133 -1.14 -17.56 -1.79
C LEU A 133 -2.13 -16.74 -2.64
N THR A 134 -2.26 -17.05 -3.93
CA THR A 134 -3.28 -16.41 -4.79
C THR A 134 -4.69 -16.68 -4.27
N VAL A 135 -5.02 -17.92 -3.93
CA VAL A 135 -6.33 -18.27 -3.36
C VAL A 135 -6.56 -17.55 -2.02
N LEU A 136 -5.55 -17.51 -1.15
CA LEU A 136 -5.63 -16.81 0.14
C LEU A 136 -5.83 -15.29 -0.03
N LEU A 137 -5.13 -14.66 -0.99
CA LEU A 137 -5.29 -13.24 -1.33
C LEU A 137 -6.70 -12.95 -1.85
N VAL A 138 -7.23 -13.79 -2.75
CA VAL A 138 -8.59 -13.63 -3.28
C VAL A 138 -9.63 -13.78 -2.18
N ARG A 139 -9.46 -14.75 -1.28
CA ARG A 139 -10.36 -14.90 -0.10
C ARG A 139 -10.26 -13.70 0.84
N ALA A 140 -9.07 -13.14 1.03
CA ALA A 140 -8.85 -11.98 1.88
C ALA A 140 -9.28 -10.65 1.24
N ARG A 141 -9.81 -10.62 0.00
CA ARG A 141 -10.17 -9.38 -0.72
C ARG A 141 -11.09 -8.43 0.05
N ARG A 142 -11.95 -8.96 0.92
CA ARG A 142 -12.85 -8.17 1.78
C ARG A 142 -12.11 -7.40 2.87
N ALA A 143 -10.90 -7.80 3.24
CA ALA A 143 -10.03 -7.09 4.19
C ALA A 143 -9.31 -5.89 3.56
N PHE A 144 -9.45 -5.68 2.23
CA PHE A 144 -8.85 -4.57 1.47
C PHE A 144 -9.93 -3.66 0.87
N PRO A 145 -10.71 -2.93 1.69
CA PRO A 145 -11.83 -2.11 1.21
C PRO A 145 -11.36 -0.83 0.51
N ALA A 146 -10.15 -0.32 0.82
CA ALA A 146 -9.71 1.00 0.39
C ALA A 146 -9.52 1.09 -1.12
N ARG A 147 -10.29 1.99 -1.74
CA ARG A 147 -10.26 2.27 -3.17
C ARG A 147 -9.21 3.35 -3.46
N THR A 148 -8.50 3.21 -4.58
CA THR A 148 -7.68 4.28 -5.14
C THR A 148 -8.59 5.21 -5.95
N LEU A 149 -8.33 6.52 -5.89
CA LEU A 149 -9.07 7.49 -6.69
C LEU A 149 -8.75 7.31 -8.18
N ARG A 150 -9.77 7.41 -9.02
CA ARG A 150 -9.59 7.34 -10.48
C ARG A 150 -8.61 8.40 -11.00
N SER A 151 -8.62 9.61 -10.44
CA SER A 151 -7.69 10.69 -10.78
C SER A 151 -6.22 10.36 -10.47
N SER A 152 -5.95 9.54 -9.45
CA SER A 152 -4.58 9.12 -9.11
C SER A 152 -3.97 8.18 -10.15
N TYR A 153 -4.79 7.42 -10.90
CA TYR A 153 -4.29 6.55 -11.98
C TYR A 153 -3.75 7.37 -13.15
N GLY A 154 -4.52 8.37 -13.61
CA GLY A 154 -4.09 9.24 -14.73
C GLY A 154 -2.81 9.99 -14.40
N LEU A 155 -2.72 10.58 -13.20
CA LEU A 155 -1.54 11.30 -12.77
C LEU A 155 -0.33 10.37 -12.55
N ALA A 156 -0.52 9.19 -11.98
CA ALA A 156 0.55 8.21 -11.81
C ALA A 156 1.08 7.70 -13.16
N LEU A 157 0.18 7.44 -14.12
CA LEU A 157 0.55 7.07 -15.49
C LEU A 157 1.29 8.21 -16.21
N ALA A 158 0.88 9.47 -16.03
CA ALA A 158 1.56 10.62 -16.58
C ALA A 158 2.97 10.79 -16.01
N VAL A 159 3.13 10.63 -14.67
CA VAL A 159 4.45 10.68 -14.00
C VAL A 159 5.33 9.52 -14.46
N LEU A 160 4.75 8.31 -14.57
CA LEU A 160 5.49 7.12 -14.99
C LEU A 160 5.90 7.22 -16.46
N GLY A 161 4.99 7.61 -17.34
CA GLY A 161 5.26 7.77 -18.79
C GLY A 161 6.22 8.92 -19.08
N GLY A 162 5.96 10.10 -18.52
CA GLY A 162 6.84 11.28 -18.69
C GLY A 162 8.21 11.06 -18.06
N GLY A 163 8.25 10.50 -16.85
CA GLY A 163 9.49 10.14 -16.17
C GLY A 163 10.28 9.06 -16.91
N PHE A 164 9.60 8.06 -17.46
CA PHE A 164 10.23 7.02 -18.27
C PHE A 164 10.85 7.62 -19.57
N LEU A 165 10.16 8.50 -20.25
CA LEU A 165 10.69 9.20 -21.44
C LEU A 165 11.92 10.05 -21.08
N LEU A 166 11.86 10.81 -20.00
CA LEU A 166 13.02 11.57 -19.50
C LEU A 166 14.20 10.66 -19.15
N ALA A 167 13.93 9.54 -18.49
CA ALA A 167 14.94 8.55 -18.16
C ALA A 167 15.54 7.88 -19.39
N LEU A 168 14.76 7.65 -20.44
CA LEU A 168 15.21 7.16 -21.75
C LEU A 168 16.19 8.15 -22.40
N VAL A 169 15.82 9.42 -22.45
CA VAL A 169 16.69 10.49 -23.01
C VAL A 169 17.98 10.59 -22.20
N ALA A 170 17.90 10.63 -20.87
CA ALA A 170 19.09 10.66 -20.01
C ALA A 170 19.98 9.43 -20.22
N SER A 171 19.39 8.24 -20.37
CA SER A 171 20.12 7.02 -20.66
C SER A 171 20.85 7.06 -21.99
N TRP A 172 20.19 7.62 -23.00
CA TRP A 172 20.80 7.79 -24.34
C TRP A 172 21.98 8.78 -24.33
N LEU A 173 21.94 9.81 -23.49
CA LEU A 173 23.02 10.77 -23.32
C LEU A 173 24.21 10.22 -22.51
N VAL A 174 23.95 9.32 -21.56
CA VAL A 174 24.96 8.79 -20.63
C VAL A 174 25.66 7.54 -21.18
N LEU A 175 24.95 6.71 -21.95
CA LEU A 175 25.49 5.47 -22.49
C LEU A 175 26.25 5.70 -23.81
N PRO A 176 27.37 4.99 -24.03
CA PRO A 176 28.05 4.98 -25.31
C PRO A 176 27.27 4.15 -26.33
N VAL A 177 26.28 4.77 -26.96
CA VAL A 177 25.36 4.09 -27.86
C VAL A 177 25.89 4.08 -29.28
N SER A 178 26.25 2.90 -29.79
CA SER A 178 26.63 2.68 -31.20
C SER A 178 25.45 2.14 -32.04
N SER A 179 24.44 1.56 -31.41
CA SER A 179 23.25 1.02 -32.09
C SER A 179 22.06 0.90 -31.14
N TRP A 180 20.84 0.85 -31.71
CA TRP A 180 19.61 0.66 -30.96
C TRP A 180 19.53 -0.69 -30.22
N THR A 181 20.11 -1.73 -30.76
CA THR A 181 20.18 -3.04 -30.12
C THR A 181 21.06 -3.02 -28.88
N HIS A 182 22.21 -2.37 -28.95
CA HIS A 182 23.09 -2.16 -27.78
C HIS A 182 22.40 -1.33 -26.69
N PHE A 183 21.69 -0.27 -27.09
CA PHE A 183 20.93 0.56 -26.16
C PHE A 183 19.88 -0.25 -25.40
N GLY A 184 19.05 -1.03 -26.11
CA GLY A 184 18.03 -1.88 -25.49
C GLY A 184 18.61 -2.89 -24.49
N THR A 185 19.72 -3.53 -24.85
CA THR A 185 20.38 -4.50 -23.98
C THR A 185 20.99 -3.86 -22.73
N LEU A 186 21.61 -2.69 -22.88
CA LEU A 186 22.16 -1.92 -21.74
C LEU A 186 21.05 -1.44 -20.80
N MET A 187 19.91 -1.02 -21.37
CA MET A 187 18.74 -0.63 -20.61
C MET A 187 18.16 -1.78 -19.79
N LEU A 188 17.97 -2.96 -20.41
CA LEU A 188 17.50 -4.14 -19.70
C LEU A 188 18.44 -4.52 -18.56
N ARG A 189 19.76 -4.45 -18.79
CA ARG A 189 20.77 -4.71 -17.76
C ARG A 189 20.70 -3.68 -16.62
N ALA A 190 20.54 -2.38 -16.94
CA ALA A 190 20.40 -1.33 -15.94
C ALA A 190 19.11 -1.49 -15.09
N LEU A 191 18.08 -2.09 -15.67
CA LEU A 191 16.83 -2.44 -14.98
C LEU A 191 16.91 -3.75 -14.18
N GLY A 192 18.08 -4.43 -14.18
CA GLY A 192 18.29 -5.68 -13.45
C GLY A 192 17.83 -6.93 -14.19
N VAL A 193 17.47 -6.82 -15.49
CA VAL A 193 17.11 -7.98 -16.30
C VAL A 193 18.39 -8.69 -16.74
N ASN A 194 18.52 -9.97 -16.37
CA ASN A 194 19.68 -10.75 -16.74
C ASN A 194 19.61 -11.15 -18.23
N THR A 195 20.45 -10.50 -19.06
CA THR A 195 20.51 -10.75 -20.52
C THR A 195 21.71 -11.63 -20.86
N GLY A 196 21.84 -12.79 -20.21
CA GLY A 196 23.03 -13.68 -20.29
C GLY A 196 23.46 -14.08 -21.71
N TRP A 197 22.57 -14.03 -22.70
CA TRP A 197 22.86 -14.34 -24.10
C TRP A 197 23.55 -13.20 -24.88
N ALA A 198 23.53 -11.96 -24.38
CA ALA A 198 24.01 -10.77 -25.09
C ALA A 198 25.29 -10.14 -24.50
N ILE A 199 25.96 -10.84 -23.56
CA ILE A 199 27.08 -10.24 -22.77
C ILE A 199 28.35 -10.04 -23.62
N HIS A 200 28.56 -10.85 -24.65
CA HIS A 200 29.84 -10.88 -25.39
C HIS A 200 30.05 -9.73 -26.39
N SER A 201 29.02 -8.97 -26.71
CA SER A 201 29.07 -7.89 -27.73
C SER A 201 28.84 -6.49 -27.17
N LEU A 202 28.73 -6.31 -25.85
CA LEU A 202 28.41 -5.01 -25.28
C LEU A 202 29.63 -4.10 -25.11
N PRO A 203 29.53 -2.80 -25.44
CA PRO A 203 30.60 -1.84 -25.17
C PRO A 203 30.88 -1.76 -23.68
N HIS A 204 32.13 -1.39 -23.36
CA HIS A 204 32.54 -1.25 -21.95
C HIS A 204 31.78 -0.10 -21.28
N VAL A 205 30.85 -0.45 -20.37
CA VAL A 205 30.04 0.52 -19.62
C VAL A 205 30.61 0.66 -18.22
N GLN A 206 30.88 1.90 -17.81
CA GLN A 206 31.40 2.18 -16.49
C GLN A 206 30.31 2.00 -15.43
N ARG A 207 30.72 1.55 -14.23
CA ARG A 207 29.78 1.30 -13.12
C ARG A 207 28.91 2.50 -12.78
N TRP A 208 29.48 3.71 -12.83
CA TRP A 208 28.73 4.93 -12.52
C TRP A 208 27.58 5.20 -13.52
N GLN A 209 27.76 4.86 -14.81
CA GLN A 209 26.72 5.03 -15.83
C GLN A 209 25.52 4.13 -15.54
N VAL A 210 25.76 2.85 -15.22
CA VAL A 210 24.71 1.91 -14.83
C VAL A 210 24.00 2.39 -13.55
N GLN A 211 24.76 2.82 -12.53
CA GLN A 211 24.21 3.33 -11.27
C GLN A 211 23.34 4.57 -11.48
N THR A 212 23.81 5.53 -12.29
CA THR A 212 23.05 6.74 -12.63
C THR A 212 21.71 6.40 -13.27
N ILE A 213 21.71 5.53 -14.27
CA ILE A 213 20.49 5.11 -14.96
C ILE A 213 19.54 4.41 -14.00
N THR A 214 20.02 3.41 -13.24
CA THR A 214 19.22 2.69 -12.24
C THR A 214 18.62 3.64 -11.22
N THR A 215 19.37 4.65 -10.78
CA THR A 215 18.89 5.67 -9.83
C THR A 215 17.78 6.53 -10.45
N ILE A 216 17.93 7.00 -11.69
CA ILE A 216 16.91 7.79 -12.37
C ILE A 216 15.59 7.00 -12.48
N TYR A 217 15.65 5.75 -12.98
CA TYR A 217 14.46 4.91 -13.07
C TYR A 217 13.84 4.59 -11.70
N GLY A 218 14.68 4.38 -10.68
CA GLY A 218 14.23 4.20 -9.30
C GLY A 218 13.47 5.40 -8.77
N VAL A 219 13.99 6.61 -8.98
CA VAL A 219 13.34 7.87 -8.57
C VAL A 219 12.00 8.05 -9.29
N VAL A 220 11.95 7.80 -10.60
CA VAL A 220 10.71 7.87 -11.40
C VAL A 220 9.67 6.88 -10.87
N ALA A 221 10.08 5.64 -10.61
CA ALA A 221 9.21 4.61 -10.04
C ALA A 221 8.68 5.03 -8.66
N ILE A 222 9.55 5.51 -7.76
CA ILE A 222 9.17 6.00 -6.43
C ILE A 222 8.17 7.15 -6.54
N ALA A 223 8.41 8.12 -7.42
CA ALA A 223 7.53 9.27 -7.62
C ALA A 223 6.15 8.83 -8.14
N ALA A 224 6.11 7.96 -9.16
CA ALA A 224 4.85 7.43 -9.70
C ALA A 224 4.04 6.68 -8.64
N ILE A 225 4.73 5.87 -7.84
CA ILE A 225 4.14 5.13 -6.74
C ILE A 225 3.63 6.05 -5.64
N TRP A 226 4.41 7.06 -5.26
CA TRP A 226 3.98 8.05 -4.26
C TRP A 226 2.70 8.76 -4.70
N VAL A 227 2.64 9.17 -5.97
CA VAL A 227 1.44 9.79 -6.57
C VAL A 227 0.26 8.79 -6.58
N PHE A 228 0.49 7.56 -7.01
CA PHE A 228 -0.53 6.50 -7.02
C PHE A 228 -1.09 6.17 -5.64
N LEU A 229 -0.22 6.14 -4.64
CA LEU A 229 -0.59 5.83 -3.26
C LEU A 229 -1.14 7.03 -2.50
N ARG A 230 -1.07 8.23 -3.07
CA ARG A 230 -1.66 9.42 -2.45
C ARG A 230 -3.14 9.19 -2.26
N SER A 231 -3.57 9.21 -0.99
CA SER A 231 -5.00 9.13 -0.66
C SER A 231 -5.65 10.45 -1.05
N GLY A 232 -6.57 10.39 -2.00
CA GLY A 232 -7.34 11.57 -2.36
C GLY A 232 -8.21 12.02 -1.18
N LYS A 233 -8.44 13.31 -1.10
CA LYS A 233 -9.46 13.87 -0.24
C LYS A 233 -10.78 13.76 -1.00
N PRO A 234 -11.84 13.13 -0.48
CA PRO A 234 -13.15 13.35 -1.03
C PRO A 234 -13.45 14.82 -0.78
N VAL A 235 -13.72 15.53 -1.82
CA VAL A 235 -14.35 16.83 -1.70
C VAL A 235 -15.85 16.53 -1.56
N HIS A 236 -16.30 16.35 -0.33
CA HIS A 236 -17.71 16.53 -0.08
C HIS A 236 -17.99 18.01 -0.30
N SER A 237 -18.51 18.32 -1.47
CA SER A 237 -18.94 19.69 -1.77
C SER A 237 -19.96 20.10 -0.71
N TRP A 238 -19.68 21.16 -0.01
CA TRP A 238 -20.66 21.83 0.81
C TRP A 238 -21.78 22.28 -0.12
N THR A 239 -22.93 21.61 -0.05
CA THR A 239 -24.17 22.11 -0.65
C THR A 239 -24.89 22.92 0.40
N GLU A 240 -25.62 23.92 -0.03
CA GLU A 240 -26.41 24.77 0.86
C GLU A 240 -27.37 23.95 1.75
N GLU A 241 -27.96 22.92 1.17
CA GLU A 241 -28.85 21.98 1.88
C GLU A 241 -28.12 21.26 3.02
N ARG A 242 -26.90 20.75 2.79
CA ARG A 242 -26.10 20.08 3.82
C ARG A 242 -25.66 21.03 4.91
N GLU A 243 -25.32 22.29 4.54
CA GLU A 243 -24.96 23.32 5.50
C GLU A 243 -26.15 23.72 6.38
N MET A 244 -27.31 23.94 5.78
CA MET A 244 -28.53 24.23 6.52
C MET A 244 -28.93 23.07 7.45
N HIS A 245 -28.80 21.84 6.99
CA HIS A 245 -29.08 20.67 7.81
C HIS A 245 -28.15 20.61 9.04
N LEU A 246 -26.84 20.80 8.83
CA LEU A 246 -25.87 20.83 9.93
C LEU A 246 -26.17 21.97 10.91
N ARG A 247 -26.48 23.16 10.40
CA ARG A 247 -26.83 24.32 11.25
C ARG A 247 -28.08 24.06 12.08
N ARG A 248 -29.07 23.36 11.54
CA ARG A 248 -30.28 22.95 12.28
C ARG A 248 -29.92 22.00 13.42
N LEU A 249 -29.11 20.98 13.17
CA LEU A 249 -28.65 20.06 14.22
C LEU A 249 -27.85 20.78 15.31
N LEU A 250 -27.00 21.76 14.93
CA LEU A 250 -26.25 22.58 15.87
C LEU A 250 -27.16 23.48 16.70
N HIS A 251 -28.21 24.06 16.12
CA HIS A 251 -29.16 24.89 16.85
C HIS A 251 -29.97 24.05 17.86
N GLU A 252 -30.35 22.84 17.50
CA GLU A 252 -31.16 21.97 18.32
C GLU A 252 -30.36 21.26 19.43
N TYR A 253 -29.11 20.85 19.15
CA TYR A 253 -28.31 20.02 20.06
C TYR A 253 -26.94 20.60 20.41
N GLY A 254 -26.52 21.71 19.81
CA GLY A 254 -25.12 22.19 19.87
C GLY A 254 -24.72 22.90 21.16
N GLY A 255 -25.64 23.08 22.13
CA GLY A 255 -25.36 23.86 23.34
C GLY A 255 -24.47 23.20 24.39
N GLN A 256 -24.08 21.94 24.21
CA GLN A 256 -23.33 21.16 25.20
C GLN A 256 -21.84 20.99 24.88
N ASP A 257 -21.40 21.29 23.67
CA ASP A 257 -20.00 21.14 23.23
C ASP A 257 -19.49 22.46 22.63
N SER A 258 -18.46 23.05 23.27
CA SER A 258 -17.81 24.26 22.84
C SER A 258 -17.21 24.20 21.43
N LEU A 259 -16.87 23.00 20.98
CA LEU A 259 -16.25 22.73 19.67
C LEU A 259 -17.26 22.47 18.55
N SER A 260 -18.54 22.29 18.86
CA SER A 260 -19.56 21.85 17.89
C SER A 260 -19.71 22.84 16.72
N TYR A 261 -19.63 24.14 16.94
CA TYR A 261 -19.71 25.16 15.88
C TYR A 261 -18.53 25.16 14.91
N PHE A 262 -17.37 24.64 15.30
CA PHE A 262 -16.25 24.48 14.39
C PHE A 262 -16.53 23.46 13.27
N ALA A 263 -17.61 22.69 13.37
CA ALA A 263 -18.07 21.79 12.31
C ALA A 263 -18.51 22.54 11.04
N THR A 264 -18.93 23.79 11.15
CA THR A 264 -19.37 24.62 10.01
C THR A 264 -18.20 25.15 9.15
N ARG A 265 -16.96 24.94 9.58
CA ARG A 265 -15.79 25.39 8.81
C ARG A 265 -15.67 24.63 7.49
N ARG A 266 -15.56 25.35 6.38
CA ARG A 266 -15.53 24.80 5.02
C ARG A 266 -14.37 23.84 4.72
N GLU A 267 -13.31 23.85 5.55
CA GLU A 267 -12.21 22.89 5.45
C GLU A 267 -12.53 21.51 6.03
N LYS A 268 -13.64 21.37 6.75
CA LYS A 268 -14.13 20.09 7.28
C LYS A 268 -15.12 19.46 6.31
N SER A 269 -15.18 18.16 6.33
CA SER A 269 -16.24 17.36 5.72
C SER A 269 -17.19 16.88 6.81
N VAL A 270 -18.44 16.68 6.48
CA VAL A 270 -19.47 16.21 7.42
C VAL A 270 -20.13 14.95 6.88
N ILE A 271 -20.27 13.94 7.72
CA ILE A 271 -21.06 12.74 7.45
C ILE A 271 -22.24 12.71 8.40
N PHE A 272 -23.42 12.49 7.83
CA PHE A 272 -24.65 12.31 8.58
C PHE A 272 -24.90 10.84 8.87
N SER A 273 -25.61 10.57 9.96
CA SER A 273 -26.22 9.28 10.21
C SER A 273 -27.26 8.94 9.12
N PRO A 274 -27.63 7.67 8.94
CA PRO A 274 -28.63 7.28 7.92
C PRO A 274 -29.98 7.94 8.10
N ASP A 275 -30.37 8.26 9.34
CA ASP A 275 -31.61 8.95 9.69
C ASP A 275 -31.49 10.50 9.64
N GLY A 276 -30.28 11.02 9.39
CA GLY A 276 -30.01 12.45 9.33
C GLY A 276 -30.01 13.17 10.67
N ARG A 277 -30.22 12.48 11.79
CA ARG A 277 -30.40 13.11 13.13
C ARG A 277 -29.07 13.38 13.85
N ALA A 278 -27.97 12.81 13.37
CA ALA A 278 -26.65 13.08 13.90
C ALA A 278 -25.59 13.22 12.78
N ALA A 279 -24.46 13.81 13.09
CA ALA A 279 -23.37 13.99 12.14
C ALA A 279 -22.00 13.93 12.83
N VAL A 280 -20.97 13.54 12.08
CA VAL A 280 -19.57 13.65 12.47
C VAL A 280 -18.86 14.61 11.51
N ALA A 281 -18.30 15.70 12.06
CA ALA A 281 -17.45 16.62 11.32
C ALA A 281 -15.98 16.21 11.45
N TYR A 282 -15.30 16.07 10.31
CA TYR A 282 -13.92 15.61 10.28
C TYR A 282 -13.10 16.35 9.23
N ARG A 283 -11.78 16.29 9.36
CA ARG A 283 -10.82 16.77 8.37
C ARG A 283 -9.81 15.66 8.07
N VAL A 284 -9.48 15.47 6.80
CA VAL A 284 -8.44 14.53 6.44
C VAL A 284 -7.09 15.24 6.40
N ILE A 285 -6.19 14.82 7.29
CA ILE A 285 -4.82 15.31 7.37
C ILE A 285 -3.90 14.13 7.01
N ARG A 286 -3.22 14.22 5.88
CA ARG A 286 -2.45 13.11 5.30
C ARG A 286 -3.32 11.86 5.11
N SER A 287 -3.27 10.89 6.02
CA SER A 287 -4.07 9.65 5.96
C SER A 287 -4.89 9.44 7.23
N VAL A 288 -5.04 10.48 8.04
CA VAL A 288 -5.86 10.45 9.26
C VAL A 288 -7.13 11.23 8.99
N SER A 289 -8.28 10.59 9.21
CA SER A 289 -9.59 11.25 9.27
C SER A 289 -9.82 11.68 10.70
N LEU A 290 -9.55 12.95 10.98
CA LEU A 290 -9.58 13.53 12.32
C LEU A 290 -10.91 14.23 12.56
N ALA A 291 -11.73 13.68 13.44
CA ALA A 291 -12.88 14.36 14.01
C ALA A 291 -12.46 15.19 15.24
N ALA A 292 -13.19 16.26 15.54
CA ALA A 292 -12.95 17.10 16.70
C ALA A 292 -14.26 17.30 17.46
N GLY A 293 -14.23 17.02 18.75
CA GLY A 293 -15.39 17.07 19.61
C GLY A 293 -16.29 15.84 19.53
N ASP A 294 -17.48 16.00 20.04
CA ASP A 294 -18.51 14.97 20.04
C ASP A 294 -19.22 14.90 18.67
N PRO A 295 -19.94 13.82 18.37
CA PRO A 295 -20.87 13.82 17.26
C PRO A 295 -21.96 14.87 17.49
N ILE A 296 -22.39 15.52 16.43
CA ILE A 296 -23.39 16.59 16.45
C ILE A 296 -24.78 15.98 16.29
N GLY A 297 -25.80 16.51 16.95
CA GLY A 297 -27.18 16.08 16.83
C GLY A 297 -27.63 15.15 17.94
N ASP A 298 -28.66 14.37 17.67
CA ASP A 298 -29.29 13.48 18.65
C ASP A 298 -28.33 12.41 19.17
N PRO A 299 -28.08 12.32 20.49
CA PRO A 299 -27.25 11.29 21.08
C PRO A 299 -27.65 9.85 20.75
N ALA A 300 -28.94 9.60 20.50
CA ALA A 300 -29.44 8.29 20.13
C ALA A 300 -28.93 7.83 18.76
N SER A 301 -28.56 8.75 17.87
CA SER A 301 -28.06 8.49 16.51
C SER A 301 -26.52 8.67 16.40
N TRP A 302 -25.79 8.98 17.47
CA TRP A 302 -24.35 9.19 17.45
C TRP A 302 -23.58 7.95 17.00
N ASP A 303 -23.94 6.78 17.51
CA ASP A 303 -23.31 5.51 17.14
C ASP A 303 -23.38 5.26 15.64
N ASP A 304 -24.51 5.58 15.01
CA ASP A 304 -24.72 5.39 13.58
C ASP A 304 -23.94 6.40 12.74
N ALA A 305 -23.88 7.66 13.15
CA ALA A 305 -23.03 8.66 12.52
C ALA A 305 -21.55 8.29 12.58
N ILE A 306 -21.05 7.78 13.73
CA ILE A 306 -19.69 7.30 13.89
C ILE A 306 -19.43 6.07 13.01
N ARG A 307 -20.37 5.12 12.92
CA ARG A 307 -20.25 3.93 12.04
C ARG A 307 -20.13 4.35 10.57
N GLU A 308 -20.94 5.30 10.11
CA GLU A 308 -20.87 5.84 8.74
C GLU A 308 -19.52 6.52 8.48
N TRP A 309 -19.06 7.38 9.38
CA TRP A 309 -17.75 8.03 9.29
C TRP A 309 -16.62 6.99 9.23
N LYS A 310 -16.65 5.98 10.08
CA LYS A 310 -15.65 4.88 10.06
C LYS A 310 -15.73 4.05 8.78
N ARG A 311 -16.92 3.86 8.21
CA ARG A 311 -17.12 3.17 6.93
C ARG A 311 -16.47 3.96 5.79
N GLU A 312 -16.65 5.27 5.77
CA GLU A 312 -16.00 6.13 4.79
C GLU A 312 -14.49 6.14 4.96
N ALA A 313 -14.00 6.32 6.18
CA ALA A 313 -12.56 6.25 6.46
C ALA A 313 -11.94 4.95 5.94
N ARG A 314 -12.59 3.80 6.15
CA ARG A 314 -12.16 2.50 5.60
C ARG A 314 -12.17 2.48 4.07
N THR A 315 -13.16 3.10 3.43
CA THR A 315 -13.29 3.14 1.97
C THR A 315 -12.12 3.87 1.32
N TYR A 316 -11.59 4.91 1.98
CA TYR A 316 -10.44 5.67 1.51
C TYR A 316 -9.10 5.27 2.13
N GLY A 317 -9.11 4.29 3.04
CA GLY A 317 -7.90 3.83 3.73
C GLY A 317 -7.35 4.84 4.72
N TRP A 318 -8.20 5.68 5.30
CA TRP A 318 -7.83 6.60 6.37
C TRP A 318 -7.92 5.93 7.73
N ILE A 319 -7.13 6.43 8.66
CA ILE A 319 -7.17 6.05 10.07
C ILE A 319 -8.14 7.01 10.76
N PRO A 320 -9.29 6.55 11.29
CA PRO A 320 -10.18 7.40 12.05
C PRO A 320 -9.56 7.72 13.41
N ALA A 321 -9.51 9.00 13.75
CA ALA A 321 -9.06 9.51 15.04
C ALA A 321 -9.97 10.64 15.50
N VAL A 322 -10.09 10.81 16.80
CA VAL A 322 -10.88 11.87 17.43
C VAL A 322 -9.99 12.61 18.41
N ILE A 323 -10.13 13.91 18.43
CA ILE A 323 -9.49 14.80 19.43
C ILE A 323 -10.57 15.56 20.20
N SER A 324 -10.37 15.76 21.49
CA SER A 324 -11.24 16.55 22.35
C SER A 324 -12.70 16.05 22.42
N ALA A 325 -12.89 14.74 22.44
CA ALA A 325 -14.22 14.20 22.78
C ALA A 325 -14.52 14.44 24.26
N SER A 326 -15.75 14.87 24.56
CA SER A 326 -16.21 15.10 25.93
C SER A 326 -16.43 13.79 26.70
N LYS A 327 -16.67 13.90 28.01
CA LYS A 327 -17.10 12.76 28.85
C LYS A 327 -18.45 12.18 28.39
N ALA A 328 -19.29 12.97 27.73
CA ALA A 328 -20.59 12.53 27.19
C ALA A 328 -20.42 11.80 25.84
N GLY A 329 -19.56 12.28 24.96
CA GLY A 329 -19.34 11.68 23.63
C GLY A 329 -18.42 10.47 23.64
N ALA A 330 -17.47 10.39 24.58
CA ALA A 330 -16.53 9.29 24.67
C ALA A 330 -17.16 7.88 24.64
N PRO A 331 -18.28 7.60 25.35
CA PRO A 331 -18.96 6.31 25.30
C PRO A 331 -19.40 5.91 23.88
N ALA A 332 -19.91 6.83 23.07
CA ALA A 332 -20.35 6.52 21.69
C ALA A 332 -19.17 6.07 20.82
N TYR A 333 -18.00 6.69 20.97
CA TYR A 333 -16.77 6.25 20.29
C TYR A 333 -16.32 4.87 20.78
N VAL A 334 -16.41 4.58 22.09
CA VAL A 334 -16.08 3.28 22.67
C VAL A 334 -17.04 2.18 22.18
N HIS A 335 -18.35 2.45 22.15
CA HIS A 335 -19.37 1.50 21.64
C HIS A 335 -19.10 1.14 20.19
N THR A 336 -18.58 2.06 19.40
CA THR A 336 -18.21 1.79 18.00
C THR A 336 -16.84 1.14 17.85
N GLY A 337 -16.14 0.80 18.96
CA GLY A 337 -14.87 0.07 18.97
C GLY A 337 -13.64 0.95 18.79
N MET A 338 -13.68 2.20 19.24
CA MET A 338 -12.49 3.05 19.39
C MET A 338 -11.98 2.99 20.83
N SER A 339 -10.68 3.24 21.02
CA SER A 339 -10.07 3.39 22.35
C SER A 339 -10.05 4.86 22.72
N VAL A 340 -10.33 5.20 23.97
CA VAL A 340 -10.30 6.55 24.50
C VAL A 340 -9.15 6.69 25.48
N ILE A 341 -8.41 7.78 25.36
CA ILE A 341 -7.30 8.14 26.26
C ILE A 341 -7.64 9.52 26.85
N PRO A 342 -7.69 9.68 28.18
CA PRO A 342 -7.89 10.99 28.79
C PRO A 342 -6.67 11.88 28.52
N LEU A 343 -6.89 13.08 28.01
CA LEU A 343 -5.85 14.06 27.73
C LEU A 343 -5.80 15.20 28.76
N GLY A 344 -6.92 15.49 29.41
CA GLY A 344 -7.07 16.59 30.36
C GLY A 344 -8.52 16.96 30.54
N ASP A 345 -8.76 18.01 31.31
CA ASP A 345 -10.09 18.59 31.53
C ASP A 345 -10.20 19.94 30.78
N GLU A 346 -11.39 20.26 30.30
CA GLU A 346 -11.71 21.54 29.66
C GLU A 346 -12.14 22.55 30.75
N ALA A 347 -11.50 23.72 30.77
CA ALA A 347 -11.89 24.82 31.64
C ALA A 347 -12.83 25.76 30.87
N ILE A 348 -14.07 25.90 31.35
CA ILE A 348 -15.05 26.82 30.77
C ILE A 348 -15.03 28.09 31.61
N ILE A 349 -14.71 29.22 30.99
CA ILE A 349 -14.70 30.52 31.62
C ILE A 349 -15.99 31.25 31.23
N HIS A 350 -16.75 31.66 32.22
CA HIS A 350 -17.94 32.50 32.04
C HIS A 350 -17.54 33.94 32.33
N PRO A 351 -17.42 34.83 31.31
CA PRO A 351 -16.90 36.20 31.52
C PRO A 351 -17.88 37.12 32.27
N GLU A 352 -19.11 36.70 32.45
CA GLU A 352 -20.15 37.52 33.11
C GLU A 352 -20.33 37.22 34.61
N ARG A 353 -19.40 36.48 35.23
CA ARG A 353 -19.43 36.21 36.68
C ARG A 353 -18.14 36.61 37.37
#